data_049bcdbb59669017e3a083f6fe4c3224
#
_entry.id   049bcdbb59669017e3a083f6fe4c3224
#
_cell.length_a   1.000
_cell.length_b   1.000
_cell.length_c   1.000
_cell.angle_alpha   90.00
_cell.angle_beta   90.00
_cell.angle_gamma   90.00
#
_symmetry.space_group_name_H-M   'P 1'
#
loop_
_entity.id
_entity.type
_entity.pdbx_description
1 polymer ?
#
loop_
_entity_poly.entity_id
_entity_poly.type
_entity_poly.pdbx_seq_one_letter_code
_entity_poly.pdbx_strand_id
1 'polypeptide(L)'
;TKSLQHHPSPYIIYELDGSIAWANIAANYIFNLGSLDELSVIKIDEKITKNFGDLDSIALYYDTPIEISLRKINFFMRTRVHMIPVDISNGIMLIELLCSSRSGLDALRKTIDCIEYQRIELAYQKQVDLATNKVTGIEALLRLQDGEGGYLPNDQIIPQIEGESLFSLVVLESLVQLEKFFAIKEDIGFKDATLYLNVSAHTIMHPEFCSIFTDFVEKHKLGPDQFGLEVTETAELADINIASESLRILKSKGIKIALDDFGAGYASLKYVRDLPIDVVKLDKHFTFNVSDPSTARLISFVSEVCEDLKLEMIGEGIETEEDRQMMLDLGCKIGQGYLMHRPDFLDSFKTKET
;
A
#
# COMPACT_ATOMS: atom_id res chain seq x y z
N THR A 1 13.16 31.61 -14.88
CA THR A 1 12.21 30.63 -15.44
C THR A 1 12.80 29.85 -16.60
N LYS A 2 13.44 30.46 -17.63
CA LYS A 2 13.97 29.72 -18.80
C LYS A 2 15.00 28.64 -18.41
N SER A 3 15.87 28.91 -17.42
CA SER A 3 16.88 27.94 -16.93
C SER A 3 16.26 26.76 -16.17
N LEU A 4 15.12 26.95 -15.53
CA LEU A 4 14.40 25.93 -14.76
C LEU A 4 13.42 25.09 -15.59
N GLN A 5 13.06 25.54 -16.79
CA GLN A 5 12.04 24.89 -17.64
C GLN A 5 12.34 23.40 -17.90
N HIS A 6 13.61 23.07 -18.11
CA HIS A 6 14.07 21.69 -18.41
C HIS A 6 14.80 21.03 -17.23
N HIS A 7 14.72 21.63 -16.02
CA HIS A 7 15.35 21.03 -14.84
C HIS A 7 14.64 19.71 -14.48
N PRO A 8 15.37 18.66 -14.07
CA PRO A 8 14.76 17.36 -13.74
C PRO A 8 13.88 17.38 -12.49
N SER A 9 14.16 18.28 -11.53
CA SER A 9 13.29 18.47 -10.36
C SER A 9 12.05 19.26 -10.74
N PRO A 10 10.88 18.95 -10.14
CA PRO A 10 9.66 19.74 -10.32
C PRO A 10 9.81 21.10 -9.65
N TYR A 11 9.56 22.16 -10.40
CA TYR A 11 9.53 23.53 -9.89
C TYR A 11 8.18 24.18 -10.16
N ILE A 12 7.65 24.84 -9.15
CA ILE A 12 6.37 25.55 -9.22
C ILE A 12 6.59 26.97 -8.67
N ILE A 13 6.12 27.97 -9.37
CA ILE A 13 6.00 29.33 -8.85
C ILE A 13 4.62 29.48 -8.21
N TYR A 14 4.63 29.79 -6.93
CA TYR A 14 3.48 29.86 -6.06
C TYR A 14 3.30 31.29 -5.57
N GLU A 15 2.06 31.79 -5.59
CA GLU A 15 1.68 33.08 -5.05
C GLU A 15 1.07 32.94 -3.65
N LEU A 16 1.13 33.96 -2.83
CA LEU A 16 0.64 33.89 -1.44
C LEU A 16 -0.87 33.67 -1.33
N ASP A 17 -1.62 33.94 -2.38
CA ASP A 17 -3.06 33.65 -2.44
C ASP A 17 -3.38 32.17 -2.70
N GLY A 18 -2.37 31.36 -2.93
CA GLY A 18 -2.53 29.93 -3.22
C GLY A 18 -2.51 29.58 -4.70
N SER A 19 -2.42 30.57 -5.58
CA SER A 19 -2.40 30.34 -7.03
C SER A 19 -1.02 29.89 -7.54
N ILE A 20 -1.01 29.16 -8.65
CA ILE A 20 0.20 28.74 -9.33
C ILE A 20 0.40 29.58 -10.57
N ALA A 21 1.45 30.41 -10.54
CA ALA A 21 1.78 31.27 -11.67
C ALA A 21 2.57 30.55 -12.77
N TRP A 22 3.29 29.46 -12.43
CA TRP A 22 4.10 28.74 -13.40
C TRP A 22 4.57 27.39 -12.85
N ALA A 23 4.71 26.40 -13.74
CA ALA A 23 5.31 25.11 -13.45
C ALA A 23 6.29 24.69 -14.56
N ASN A 24 7.38 24.02 -14.19
CA ASN A 24 8.31 23.51 -15.20
C ASN A 24 7.82 22.21 -15.85
N ILE A 25 8.57 21.71 -16.85
CA ILE A 25 8.22 20.46 -17.57
C ILE A 25 8.12 19.28 -16.60
N ALA A 26 8.98 19.18 -15.60
CA ALA A 26 8.95 18.09 -14.63
C ALA A 26 7.70 18.15 -13.76
N ALA A 27 7.29 19.32 -13.27
CA ALA A 27 6.06 19.49 -12.52
C ALA A 27 4.81 19.21 -13.39
N ASN A 28 4.78 19.75 -14.61
CA ASN A 28 3.70 19.46 -15.56
C ASN A 28 3.61 17.98 -15.91
N TYR A 29 4.75 17.27 -15.99
CA TYR A 29 4.78 15.84 -16.24
C TYR A 29 4.19 15.04 -15.09
N ILE A 30 4.52 15.36 -13.83
CA ILE A 30 4.02 14.65 -12.65
C ILE A 30 2.50 14.79 -12.50
N PHE A 31 2.02 16.02 -12.63
CA PHE A 31 0.62 16.34 -12.41
C PHE A 31 -0.23 16.22 -13.67
N ASN A 32 0.36 15.75 -14.78
CA ASN A 32 -0.31 15.60 -16.09
C ASN A 32 -1.12 16.85 -16.49
N LEU A 33 -0.51 18.02 -16.29
CA LEU A 33 -1.17 19.30 -16.53
C LEU A 33 -1.19 19.62 -18.02
N GLY A 34 -2.35 19.60 -18.63
CA GLY A 34 -2.56 20.13 -19.97
C GLY A 34 -2.48 21.67 -19.97
N SER A 35 -2.96 22.29 -18.90
CA SER A 35 -2.87 23.73 -18.62
C SER A 35 -2.74 23.98 -17.12
N LEU A 36 -2.23 25.16 -16.71
CA LEU A 36 -2.13 25.56 -15.31
C LEU A 36 -3.50 25.64 -14.60
N ASP A 37 -4.57 25.82 -15.35
CA ASP A 37 -5.94 25.88 -14.84
C ASP A 37 -6.45 24.53 -14.30
N GLU A 38 -5.75 23.45 -14.62
CA GLU A 38 -6.08 22.09 -14.14
C GLU A 38 -5.52 21.80 -12.74
N LEU A 39 -4.52 22.54 -12.28
CA LEU A 39 -4.03 22.52 -10.90
C LEU A 39 -4.92 23.43 -10.06
N SER A 40 -5.88 22.83 -9.34
CA SER A 40 -6.85 23.62 -8.62
C SER A 40 -6.24 24.37 -7.44
N VAL A 41 -5.43 23.73 -6.61
CA VAL A 41 -4.75 24.36 -5.45
C VAL A 41 -3.60 23.48 -4.94
N ILE A 42 -2.44 24.09 -4.65
CA ILE A 42 -1.45 23.52 -3.71
C ILE A 42 -1.59 24.32 -2.42
N LYS A 43 -1.95 23.65 -1.33
CA LYS A 43 -1.97 24.30 -0.01
C LYS A 43 -0.73 23.91 0.77
N ILE A 44 0.01 24.92 1.20
CA ILE A 44 1.13 24.79 2.11
C ILE A 44 0.63 25.18 3.50
N ASP A 45 1.11 24.48 4.54
CA ASP A 45 0.71 24.75 5.93
C ASP A 45 0.82 26.27 6.23
N GLU A 46 -0.27 26.85 6.74
CA GLU A 46 -0.30 28.28 7.11
C GLU A 46 0.78 28.69 8.09
N LYS A 47 1.33 27.75 8.91
CA LYS A 47 2.44 28.04 9.80
C LYS A 47 3.72 28.36 9.03
N ILE A 48 3.88 27.79 7.83
CA ILE A 48 5.01 28.04 6.95
C ILE A 48 4.79 29.38 6.26
N THR A 49 3.58 29.64 5.76
CA THR A 49 3.27 30.89 5.05
C THR A 49 3.26 32.12 5.96
N LYS A 50 2.94 31.98 7.25
CA LYS A 50 2.99 33.10 8.22
C LYS A 50 4.40 33.59 8.53
N ASN A 51 5.44 32.77 8.31
CA ASN A 51 6.83 33.13 8.55
C ASN A 51 7.48 33.86 7.36
N PHE A 52 6.76 34.07 6.26
CA PHE A 52 7.31 34.74 5.06
C PHE A 52 7.63 36.24 5.26
N GLY A 53 7.04 36.90 6.28
CA GLY A 53 7.27 38.29 6.55
C GLY A 53 8.67 38.66 7.12
N ASP A 54 9.39 37.68 7.67
CA ASP A 54 10.68 37.87 8.34
C ASP A 54 11.90 37.30 7.57
N LEU A 55 11.71 36.91 6.30
CA LEU A 55 12.72 36.21 5.51
C LEU A 55 13.63 37.18 4.73
N ASP A 56 14.67 37.65 5.36
CA ASP A 56 15.85 38.15 4.67
C ASP A 56 16.56 36.97 3.97
N SER A 57 16.31 36.79 2.68
CA SER A 57 17.14 36.08 1.69
C SER A 57 17.59 34.63 1.96
N ILE A 58 17.03 33.90 2.87
CA ILE A 58 17.45 32.51 3.17
C ILE A 58 16.48 31.51 2.55
N ALA A 59 16.99 30.62 1.68
CA ALA A 59 16.29 29.46 1.22
C ALA A 59 15.95 28.53 2.40
N LEU A 60 14.66 28.25 2.62
CA LEU A 60 14.21 27.40 3.71
C LEU A 60 13.85 26.02 3.19
N TYR A 61 14.35 25.00 3.87
CA TYR A 61 14.00 23.62 3.64
C TYR A 61 12.96 23.19 4.67
N TYR A 62 11.81 22.72 4.22
CA TYR A 62 10.79 22.14 5.07
C TYR A 62 10.52 20.71 4.65
N ASP A 63 10.52 19.81 5.62
CA ASP A 63 10.00 18.45 5.46
C ASP A 63 8.54 18.49 5.94
N THR A 64 7.64 18.78 5.01
CA THR A 64 6.24 18.99 5.34
C THR A 64 5.32 18.32 4.30
N PRO A 65 4.19 17.79 4.72
CA PRO A 65 3.16 17.36 3.77
C PRO A 65 2.57 18.59 3.04
N ILE A 66 2.48 18.48 1.72
CA ILE A 66 1.76 19.45 0.87
C ILE A 66 0.44 18.82 0.48
N GLU A 67 -0.66 19.53 0.70
CA GLU A 67 -1.96 19.16 0.15
C GLU A 67 -2.02 19.54 -1.33
N ILE A 68 -2.27 18.56 -2.20
CA ILE A 68 -2.40 18.75 -3.64
C ILE A 68 -3.82 18.40 -4.03
N SER A 69 -4.52 19.37 -4.63
CA SER A 69 -5.83 19.18 -5.22
C SER A 69 -5.69 19.14 -6.74
N LEU A 70 -5.93 17.98 -7.32
CA LEU A 70 -5.95 17.77 -8.76
C LEU A 70 -7.36 17.39 -9.21
N ARG A 71 -7.97 18.17 -10.06
CA ARG A 71 -9.29 17.88 -10.65
C ARG A 71 -10.32 17.34 -9.64
N LYS A 72 -10.32 16.01 -9.39
CA LYS A 72 -11.25 15.32 -8.48
C LYS A 72 -10.54 14.64 -7.30
N ILE A 73 -9.23 14.78 -7.19
CA ILE A 73 -8.40 14.05 -6.22
C ILE A 73 -7.71 15.05 -5.31
N ASN A 74 -7.90 14.89 -4.01
CA ASN A 74 -7.14 15.60 -3.00
C ASN A 74 -6.22 14.60 -2.31
N PHE A 75 -4.93 14.89 -2.27
CA PHE A 75 -3.97 14.06 -1.58
C PHE A 75 -2.87 14.89 -0.93
N PHE A 76 -2.23 14.31 0.07
CA PHE A 76 -1.05 14.89 0.70
C PHE A 76 0.19 14.21 0.14
N MET A 77 1.12 15.00 -0.36
CA MET A 77 2.44 14.53 -0.76
C MET A 77 3.46 14.93 0.30
N ARG A 78 4.14 13.93 0.89
CA ARG A 78 5.26 14.18 1.78
C ARG A 78 6.48 14.47 0.92
N THR A 79 6.90 15.73 0.89
CA THR A 79 8.03 16.14 0.07
C THR A 79 8.89 17.13 0.85
N ARG A 80 10.18 17.17 0.53
CA ARG A 80 11.02 18.29 0.94
C ARG A 80 10.71 19.46 0.04
N VAL A 81 10.27 20.54 0.65
CA VAL A 81 9.98 21.79 -0.04
C VAL A 81 11.17 22.71 0.16
N HIS A 82 11.81 23.06 -0.93
CA HIS A 82 12.80 24.12 -0.94
C HIS A 82 12.12 25.38 -1.45
N MET A 83 11.96 26.35 -0.57
CA MET A 83 11.30 27.60 -0.90
C MET A 83 12.34 28.69 -1.15
N ILE A 84 12.34 29.23 -2.36
CA ILE A 84 13.24 30.28 -2.78
C ILE A 84 12.40 31.53 -3.04
N PRO A 85 12.56 32.61 -2.28
CA PRO A 85 11.85 33.86 -2.57
C PRO A 85 12.30 34.40 -3.92
N VAL A 86 11.34 34.62 -4.82
CA VAL A 86 11.60 35.20 -6.14
C VAL A 86 11.33 36.71 -6.12
N ASP A 87 10.25 37.08 -5.44
CA ASP A 87 9.89 38.49 -5.22
C ASP A 87 9.16 38.61 -3.88
N ILE A 88 9.89 39.02 -2.85
CA ILE A 88 9.38 39.16 -1.48
C ILE A 88 8.28 40.22 -1.39
N SER A 89 8.39 41.29 -2.18
CA SER A 89 7.45 42.43 -2.14
C SER A 89 6.08 42.05 -2.69
N ASN A 90 6.03 41.10 -3.62
CA ASN A 90 4.80 40.58 -4.22
C ASN A 90 4.43 39.17 -3.71
N GLY A 91 5.20 38.64 -2.75
CA GLY A 91 4.89 37.33 -2.15
C GLY A 91 5.07 36.15 -3.10
N ILE A 92 5.92 36.26 -4.11
CA ILE A 92 6.17 35.21 -5.10
C ILE A 92 7.28 34.27 -4.62
N MET A 93 6.96 32.99 -4.50
CA MET A 93 7.88 31.94 -4.06
C MET A 93 8.09 30.90 -5.16
N LEU A 94 9.32 30.45 -5.32
CA LEU A 94 9.65 29.26 -6.11
C LEU A 94 9.67 28.04 -5.18
N ILE A 95 8.89 27.05 -5.51
CA ILE A 95 8.85 25.78 -4.78
C ILE A 95 9.55 24.73 -5.62
N GLU A 96 10.56 24.11 -5.05
CA GLU A 96 11.16 22.89 -5.57
C GLU A 96 10.62 21.69 -4.80
N LEU A 97 10.01 20.77 -5.50
CA LEU A 97 9.59 19.48 -4.93
C LEU A 97 10.77 18.51 -5.05
N LEU A 98 11.41 18.22 -3.93
CA LEU A 98 12.54 17.30 -3.89
C LEU A 98 12.02 15.85 -3.86
N CYS A 99 11.78 15.29 -5.02
CA CYS A 99 11.53 13.86 -5.14
C CYS A 99 12.85 13.08 -5.24
N SER A 100 12.93 11.97 -4.57
CA SER A 100 14.18 11.21 -4.37
C SER A 100 14.78 10.64 -5.65
N SER A 101 13.97 10.42 -6.70
CA SER A 101 14.45 9.87 -7.97
C SER A 101 13.49 10.13 -9.12
N ARG A 102 13.99 10.01 -10.37
CA ARG A 102 13.15 10.06 -11.57
C ARG A 102 12.14 8.92 -11.63
N SER A 103 12.49 7.73 -11.13
CA SER A 103 11.59 6.58 -11.04
C SER A 103 10.44 6.83 -10.07
N GLY A 104 10.70 7.48 -8.94
CA GLY A 104 9.66 7.88 -7.99
C GLY A 104 8.65 8.87 -8.58
N LEU A 105 9.12 9.85 -9.36
CA LEU A 105 8.24 10.79 -10.06
C LEU A 105 7.35 10.09 -11.11
N ASP A 106 7.92 9.14 -11.85
CA ASP A 106 7.18 8.36 -12.84
C ASP A 106 6.12 7.46 -12.17
N ALA A 107 6.47 6.84 -11.05
CA ALA A 107 5.55 6.03 -10.23
C ALA A 107 4.39 6.86 -9.68
N LEU A 108 4.68 8.03 -9.09
CA LEU A 108 3.66 8.96 -8.60
C LEU A 108 2.68 9.36 -9.71
N ARG A 109 3.18 9.79 -10.85
CA ARG A 109 2.35 10.16 -12.00
C ARG A 109 1.45 9.04 -12.44
N LYS A 110 2.01 7.84 -12.67
CA LYS A 110 1.25 6.67 -13.11
C LYS A 110 0.16 6.29 -12.11
N THR A 111 0.46 6.41 -10.81
CA THR A 111 -0.53 6.15 -9.75
C THR A 111 -1.64 7.19 -9.74
N ILE A 112 -1.32 8.47 -9.90
CA ILE A 112 -2.32 9.54 -10.05
C ILE A 112 -3.24 9.26 -11.23
N ASP A 113 -2.67 8.90 -12.40
CA ASP A 113 -3.45 8.54 -13.58
C ASP A 113 -4.37 7.32 -13.31
N CYS A 114 -3.88 6.30 -12.57
CA CYS A 114 -4.70 5.15 -12.21
C CYS A 114 -5.89 5.52 -11.33
N ILE A 115 -5.70 6.39 -10.34
CA ILE A 115 -6.77 6.86 -9.46
C ILE A 115 -7.76 7.73 -10.26
N GLU A 116 -7.26 8.71 -11.01
CA GLU A 116 -8.07 9.66 -11.75
C GLU A 116 -8.98 9.00 -12.79
N TYR A 117 -8.43 8.01 -13.51
CA TYR A 117 -9.16 7.30 -14.55
C TYR A 117 -9.83 6.00 -14.07
N GLN A 118 -9.89 5.77 -12.75
CA GLN A 118 -10.50 4.57 -12.14
C GLN A 118 -9.90 3.26 -12.69
N ARG A 119 -8.57 3.21 -12.81
CA ARG A 119 -7.80 2.09 -13.35
C ARG A 119 -7.18 1.21 -12.26
N ILE A 120 -7.79 1.16 -11.10
CA ILE A 120 -7.41 0.31 -9.98
C ILE A 120 -8.34 -0.87 -9.95
N GLU A 121 -7.78 -2.07 -10.02
CA GLU A 121 -8.50 -3.34 -9.93
C GLU A 121 -7.85 -4.23 -8.89
N LEU A 122 -8.56 -5.27 -8.48
CA LEU A 122 -8.06 -6.32 -7.60
C LEU A 122 -8.15 -7.67 -8.30
N ALA A 123 -7.03 -8.39 -8.30
CA ALA A 123 -7.01 -9.80 -8.58
C ALA A 123 -7.02 -10.58 -7.26
N TYR A 124 -7.64 -11.74 -7.24
CA TYR A 124 -7.85 -12.53 -6.04
C TYR A 124 -7.12 -13.86 -6.14
N GLN A 125 -6.36 -14.23 -5.11
CA GLN A 125 -5.66 -15.49 -5.03
C GLN A 125 -6.11 -16.28 -3.81
N LYS A 126 -6.40 -17.56 -4.00
CA LYS A 126 -6.87 -18.44 -2.93
C LYS A 126 -5.73 -18.85 -2.01
N GLN A 127 -6.04 -18.87 -0.72
CA GLN A 127 -5.28 -19.54 0.33
C GLN A 127 -6.07 -20.79 0.72
N VAL A 128 -5.42 -21.93 0.74
CA VAL A 128 -6.11 -23.22 0.94
C VAL A 128 -5.50 -24.01 2.09
N ASP A 129 -6.31 -24.77 2.78
CA ASP A 129 -5.84 -25.86 3.63
C ASP A 129 -5.18 -26.92 2.76
N LEU A 130 -3.90 -27.16 2.99
CA LEU A 130 -3.06 -28.02 2.16
C LEU A 130 -3.46 -29.50 2.21
N ALA A 131 -4.10 -29.96 3.28
CA ALA A 131 -4.56 -31.33 3.41
C ALA A 131 -5.90 -31.58 2.68
N THR A 132 -6.80 -30.58 2.71
CA THR A 132 -8.18 -30.76 2.24
C THR A 132 -8.52 -30.00 0.97
N ASN A 133 -7.67 -29.10 0.51
CA ASN A 133 -7.93 -28.12 -0.56
C ASN A 133 -9.09 -27.15 -0.27
N LYS A 134 -9.59 -27.10 0.96
CA LYS A 134 -10.63 -26.13 1.33
C LYS A 134 -10.05 -24.72 1.29
N VAL A 135 -10.75 -23.78 0.64
CA VAL A 135 -10.38 -22.36 0.67
C VAL A 135 -10.63 -21.81 2.08
N THR A 136 -9.58 -21.27 2.70
CA THR A 136 -9.60 -20.68 4.04
C THR A 136 -9.44 -19.17 4.00
N GLY A 137 -8.72 -18.67 2.99
CA GLY A 137 -8.48 -17.24 2.78
C GLY A 137 -8.40 -16.88 1.31
N ILE A 138 -8.43 -15.59 1.05
CA ILE A 138 -8.27 -15.00 -0.28
C ILE A 138 -7.47 -13.73 -0.13
N GLU A 139 -6.38 -13.61 -0.85
CA GLU A 139 -5.60 -12.38 -0.93
C GLU A 139 -6.09 -11.50 -2.09
N ALA A 140 -6.38 -10.23 -1.80
CA ALA A 140 -6.70 -9.22 -2.78
C ALA A 140 -5.42 -8.49 -3.22
N LEU A 141 -5.02 -8.75 -4.44
CA LEU A 141 -3.78 -8.26 -5.04
C LEU A 141 -4.05 -7.08 -5.95
N LEU A 142 -3.48 -5.93 -5.62
CA LEU A 142 -3.60 -4.70 -6.38
C LEU A 142 -3.16 -4.90 -7.84
N ARG A 143 -3.91 -4.29 -8.76
CA ARG A 143 -3.58 -4.21 -10.19
C ARG A 143 -3.81 -2.78 -10.67
N LEU A 144 -2.75 -2.12 -11.11
CA LEU A 144 -2.78 -0.77 -11.66
C LEU A 144 -2.72 -0.87 -13.19
N GLN A 145 -3.79 -0.54 -13.89
CA GLN A 145 -3.84 -0.58 -15.36
C GLN A 145 -3.01 0.55 -15.95
N ASP A 146 -2.20 0.24 -16.97
CA ASP A 146 -1.35 1.22 -17.66
C ASP A 146 -2.13 2.12 -18.66
N GLY A 147 -3.38 1.77 -18.96
CA GLY A 147 -4.21 2.46 -19.95
C GLY A 147 -4.03 2.02 -21.37
N GLU A 148 -3.11 1.10 -21.63
CA GLU A 148 -2.84 0.50 -22.95
C GLU A 148 -3.31 -0.96 -23.02
N GLY A 149 -3.96 -1.44 -21.97
CA GLY A 149 -4.50 -2.80 -21.84
C GLY A 149 -3.60 -3.76 -21.08
N GLY A 150 -2.52 -3.25 -20.45
CA GLY A 150 -1.64 -3.97 -19.55
C GLY A 150 -1.71 -3.47 -18.12
N TYR A 151 -0.80 -3.96 -17.28
CA TYR A 151 -0.68 -3.57 -15.87
C TYR A 151 0.71 -3.04 -15.57
N LEU A 152 0.77 -2.03 -14.71
CA LEU A 152 2.02 -1.52 -14.18
C LEU A 152 2.67 -2.57 -13.26
N PRO A 153 4.01 -2.70 -13.27
CA PRO A 153 4.72 -3.63 -12.40
C PRO A 153 4.68 -3.13 -10.94
N ASN A 154 3.88 -3.78 -10.10
CA ASN A 154 3.68 -3.40 -8.70
C ASN A 154 4.97 -3.38 -7.90
N ASP A 155 5.88 -4.32 -8.13
CA ASP A 155 7.21 -4.41 -7.52
C ASP A 155 8.08 -3.17 -7.76
N GLN A 156 7.83 -2.42 -8.84
CA GLN A 156 8.52 -1.18 -9.16
C GLN A 156 7.76 0.07 -8.71
N ILE A 157 6.43 0.03 -8.72
CA ILE A 157 5.59 1.20 -8.42
C ILE A 157 5.34 1.34 -6.91
N ILE A 158 4.90 0.26 -6.25
CA ILE A 158 4.48 0.31 -4.84
C ILE A 158 5.59 0.81 -3.91
N PRO A 159 6.85 0.32 -3.99
CA PRO A 159 7.92 0.81 -3.12
C PRO A 159 8.23 2.30 -3.27
N GLN A 160 7.86 2.91 -4.41
CA GLN A 160 8.09 4.34 -4.65
C GLN A 160 6.98 5.24 -4.06
N ILE A 161 5.79 4.69 -3.82
CA ILE A 161 4.62 5.43 -3.35
C ILE A 161 4.14 5.02 -1.96
N GLU A 162 4.65 3.92 -1.41
CA GLU A 162 4.19 3.32 -0.16
C GLU A 162 4.30 4.27 1.05
N GLY A 163 5.34 5.10 1.08
CA GLY A 163 5.54 6.15 2.09
C GLY A 163 4.73 7.42 1.87
N GLU A 164 3.99 7.52 0.77
CA GLU A 164 3.22 8.70 0.40
C GLU A 164 1.74 8.53 0.73
N SER A 165 1.05 9.63 1.02
CA SER A 165 -0.40 9.61 1.25
C SER A 165 -1.21 9.19 0.01
N LEU A 166 -0.58 9.21 -1.17
CA LEU A 166 -1.16 8.70 -2.41
C LEU A 166 -1.44 7.19 -2.31
N PHE A 167 -0.59 6.42 -1.62
CA PHE A 167 -0.86 5.01 -1.36
C PHE A 167 -2.13 4.80 -0.53
N SER A 168 -2.42 5.71 0.40
CA SER A 168 -3.67 5.70 1.16
C SER A 168 -4.91 5.82 0.26
N LEU A 169 -4.83 6.63 -0.80
CA LEU A 169 -5.91 6.71 -1.79
C LEU A 169 -6.05 5.42 -2.61
N VAL A 170 -4.93 4.78 -2.97
CA VAL A 170 -4.96 3.46 -3.63
C VAL A 170 -5.65 2.43 -2.74
N VAL A 171 -5.39 2.44 -1.43
CA VAL A 171 -6.07 1.55 -0.47
C VAL A 171 -7.56 1.87 -0.38
N LEU A 172 -7.96 3.15 -0.33
CA LEU A 172 -9.37 3.55 -0.35
C LEU A 172 -10.10 3.07 -1.61
N GLU A 173 -9.49 3.24 -2.79
CA GLU A 173 -10.05 2.72 -4.05
C GLU A 173 -10.12 1.19 -4.04
N SER A 174 -9.16 0.51 -3.41
CA SER A 174 -9.20 -0.94 -3.21
C SER A 174 -10.40 -1.35 -2.36
N LEU A 175 -10.74 -0.61 -1.28
CA LEU A 175 -11.93 -0.88 -0.47
C LEU A 175 -13.22 -0.78 -1.30
N VAL A 176 -13.30 0.17 -2.23
CA VAL A 176 -14.46 0.28 -3.16
C VAL A 176 -14.56 -0.96 -4.07
N GLN A 177 -13.44 -1.53 -4.51
CA GLN A 177 -13.45 -2.79 -5.27
C GLN A 177 -13.84 -3.98 -4.39
N LEU A 178 -13.43 -4.01 -3.11
CA LEU A 178 -13.80 -5.05 -2.16
C LEU A 178 -15.30 -5.09 -1.88
N GLU A 179 -16.02 -3.96 -1.95
CA GLU A 179 -17.48 -3.95 -1.84
C GLU A 179 -18.12 -4.90 -2.86
N LYS A 180 -17.60 -4.94 -4.09
CA LYS A 180 -18.09 -5.84 -5.15
C LYS A 180 -17.85 -7.31 -4.80
N PHE A 181 -16.70 -7.63 -4.20
CA PHE A 181 -16.39 -8.99 -3.77
C PHE A 181 -17.33 -9.43 -2.64
N PHE A 182 -17.49 -8.61 -1.60
CA PHE A 182 -18.36 -8.94 -0.46
C PHE A 182 -19.83 -9.08 -0.87
N ALA A 183 -20.28 -8.36 -1.90
CA ALA A 183 -21.64 -8.48 -2.43
C ALA A 183 -21.96 -9.86 -3.03
N ILE A 184 -20.96 -10.60 -3.51
CA ILE A 184 -21.14 -11.90 -4.18
C ILE A 184 -20.38 -13.05 -3.51
N LYS A 185 -19.66 -12.79 -2.42
CA LYS A 185 -18.77 -13.73 -1.74
C LYS A 185 -19.44 -15.08 -1.43
N GLU A 186 -20.67 -15.06 -0.97
CA GLU A 186 -21.42 -16.29 -0.67
C GLU A 186 -21.77 -17.07 -1.95
N ASP A 187 -22.18 -16.37 -3.00
CA ASP A 187 -22.61 -16.97 -4.28
C ASP A 187 -21.44 -17.68 -5.00
N ILE A 188 -20.22 -17.16 -4.81
CA ILE A 188 -19.00 -17.75 -5.40
C ILE A 188 -18.28 -18.74 -4.47
N GLY A 189 -18.94 -19.19 -3.38
CA GLY A 189 -18.46 -20.26 -2.51
C GLY A 189 -17.38 -19.84 -1.47
N PHE A 190 -17.19 -18.54 -1.20
CA PHE A 190 -16.18 -18.03 -0.28
C PHE A 190 -16.75 -17.50 1.05
N LYS A 191 -17.94 -17.96 1.43
CA LYS A 191 -18.64 -17.51 2.65
C LYS A 191 -17.73 -17.48 3.88
N ASP A 192 -16.98 -18.57 4.11
CA ASP A 192 -16.18 -18.80 5.31
C ASP A 192 -14.71 -18.35 5.14
N ALA A 193 -14.33 -17.86 3.96
CA ALA A 193 -12.95 -17.45 3.72
C ALA A 193 -12.70 -16.03 4.25
N THR A 194 -11.53 -15.82 4.86
CA THR A 194 -11.03 -14.46 5.19
C THR A 194 -10.54 -13.77 3.92
N LEU A 195 -10.96 -12.55 3.67
CA LEU A 195 -10.41 -11.73 2.59
C LEU A 195 -9.35 -10.80 3.14
N TYR A 196 -8.14 -10.90 2.63
CA TYR A 196 -7.00 -10.09 3.03
C TYR A 196 -6.71 -8.98 2.03
N LEU A 197 -6.36 -7.79 2.55
CA LEU A 197 -5.89 -6.64 1.78
C LEU A 197 -4.52 -6.21 2.27
N ASN A 198 -3.60 -6.00 1.33
CA ASN A 198 -2.27 -5.49 1.60
C ASN A 198 -2.30 -4.01 2.02
N VAL A 199 -1.65 -3.68 3.12
CA VAL A 199 -1.53 -2.32 3.64
C VAL A 199 -0.10 -2.05 4.09
N SER A 200 0.35 -0.81 3.91
CA SER A 200 1.67 -0.42 4.39
C SER A 200 1.66 -0.09 5.89
N ALA A 201 2.82 -0.19 6.52
CA ALA A 201 3.01 0.24 7.90
C ALA A 201 2.65 1.72 8.10
N HIS A 202 2.94 2.59 7.12
CA HIS A 202 2.55 4.00 7.15
C HIS A 202 1.04 4.17 7.20
N THR A 203 0.31 3.38 6.43
CA THR A 203 -1.14 3.37 6.40
C THR A 203 -1.72 3.04 7.79
N ILE A 204 -1.18 2.03 8.46
CA ILE A 204 -1.67 1.56 9.77
C ILE A 204 -1.38 2.58 10.88
N MET A 205 -0.27 3.30 10.80
CA MET A 205 0.09 4.31 11.79
C MET A 205 -0.76 5.61 11.68
N HIS A 206 -1.54 5.77 10.61
CA HIS A 206 -2.38 6.95 10.43
C HIS A 206 -3.71 6.78 11.18
N PRO A 207 -4.05 7.66 12.15
CA PRO A 207 -5.25 7.48 13.00
C PRO A 207 -6.56 7.37 12.23
N GLU A 208 -6.71 8.11 11.12
CA GLU A 208 -7.92 8.09 10.28
C GLU A 208 -8.08 6.75 9.54
N PHE A 209 -6.99 6.04 9.30
CA PHE A 209 -7.05 4.76 8.61
C PHE A 209 -7.73 3.67 9.44
N CYS A 210 -7.49 3.64 10.75
CA CYS A 210 -8.20 2.72 11.64
C CYS A 210 -9.71 2.93 11.56
N SER A 211 -10.18 4.19 11.56
CA SER A 211 -11.61 4.48 11.44
C SER A 211 -12.16 4.03 10.09
N ILE A 212 -11.46 4.25 8.99
CA ILE A 212 -11.88 3.82 7.66
C ILE A 212 -12.11 2.31 7.58
N PHE A 213 -11.19 1.51 8.10
CA PHE A 213 -11.34 0.04 8.09
C PHE A 213 -12.44 -0.43 9.04
N THR A 214 -12.57 0.18 10.22
CA THR A 214 -13.65 -0.16 11.15
C THR A 214 -15.00 0.22 10.59
N ASP A 215 -15.15 1.38 9.97
CA ASP A 215 -16.37 1.81 9.30
C ASP A 215 -16.73 0.89 8.12
N PHE A 216 -15.72 0.43 7.37
CA PHE A 216 -15.92 -0.53 6.28
C PHE A 216 -16.51 -1.85 6.81
N VAL A 217 -15.93 -2.42 7.86
CA VAL A 217 -16.41 -3.66 8.49
C VAL A 217 -17.84 -3.49 9.03
N GLU A 218 -18.12 -2.38 9.70
CA GLU A 218 -19.45 -2.07 10.26
C GLU A 218 -20.48 -1.85 9.15
N LYS A 219 -20.16 -1.09 8.11
CA LYS A 219 -21.02 -0.83 6.94
C LYS A 219 -21.45 -2.12 6.24
N HIS A 220 -20.50 -3.03 6.05
CA HIS A 220 -20.75 -4.30 5.35
C HIS A 220 -21.17 -5.43 6.28
N LYS A 221 -21.30 -5.15 7.59
CA LYS A 221 -21.69 -6.12 8.63
C LYS A 221 -20.85 -7.39 8.60
N LEU A 222 -19.53 -7.21 8.37
CA LEU A 222 -18.62 -8.34 8.33
C LEU A 222 -18.45 -8.92 9.73
N GLY A 223 -18.60 -10.21 9.83
CA GLY A 223 -18.35 -10.94 11.06
C GLY A 223 -16.85 -11.04 11.37
N PRO A 224 -16.48 -11.49 12.57
CA PRO A 224 -15.09 -11.75 12.91
C PRO A 224 -14.43 -12.66 11.87
N ASP A 225 -13.18 -12.38 11.57
CA ASP A 225 -12.33 -13.15 10.65
C ASP A 225 -12.79 -13.17 9.18
N GLN A 226 -13.77 -12.36 8.79
CA GLN A 226 -14.18 -12.27 7.39
C GLN A 226 -13.33 -11.29 6.57
N PHE A 227 -12.64 -10.38 7.24
CA PHE A 227 -11.73 -9.42 6.65
C PHE A 227 -10.41 -9.38 7.42
N GLY A 228 -9.31 -9.28 6.70
CA GLY A 228 -7.97 -9.19 7.24
C GLY A 228 -7.11 -8.15 6.52
N LEU A 229 -6.04 -7.73 7.18
CA LEU A 229 -5.02 -6.86 6.62
C LEU A 229 -3.69 -7.58 6.64
N GLU A 230 -2.94 -7.51 5.54
CA GLU A 230 -1.58 -8.00 5.42
C GLU A 230 -0.61 -6.84 5.53
N VAL A 231 0.29 -6.91 6.51
CA VAL A 231 1.27 -5.88 6.84
C VAL A 231 2.64 -6.40 6.49
N THR A 232 3.34 -5.73 5.57
CA THR A 232 4.67 -6.15 5.15
C THR A 232 5.72 -5.94 6.25
N GLU A 233 6.64 -6.91 6.40
CA GLU A 233 7.78 -6.82 7.32
C GLU A 233 8.77 -5.71 6.92
N THR A 234 8.91 -5.46 5.63
CA THR A 234 9.94 -4.58 5.06
C THR A 234 9.76 -3.09 5.39
N ALA A 235 8.58 -2.69 5.82
CA ALA A 235 8.38 -1.35 6.30
C ALA A 235 8.92 -1.22 7.74
N GLU A 236 10.06 -0.51 7.92
CA GLU A 236 10.46 -0.08 9.26
C GLU A 236 9.30 0.68 9.89
N LEU A 237 8.65 0.05 10.87
CA LEU A 237 7.67 0.72 11.71
C LEU A 237 8.41 1.81 12.48
N ALA A 238 8.25 3.06 12.07
CA ALA A 238 8.90 4.21 12.71
C ALA A 238 8.56 4.25 14.22
N ASP A 239 7.38 3.76 14.61
CA ASP A 239 6.98 3.56 16.00
C ASP A 239 6.11 2.28 16.12
N ILE A 240 6.72 1.20 16.60
CA ILE A 240 6.05 -0.08 16.82
C ILE A 240 4.90 0.00 17.84
N ASN A 241 4.95 0.95 18.79
CA ASN A 241 3.90 1.09 19.79
C ASN A 241 2.64 1.68 19.17
N ILE A 242 2.79 2.71 18.32
CA ILE A 242 1.67 3.31 17.58
C ILE A 242 1.05 2.25 16.66
N ALA A 243 1.86 1.53 15.89
CA ALA A 243 1.38 0.47 15.02
C ALA A 243 0.65 -0.63 15.81
N SER A 244 1.22 -1.09 16.93
CA SER A 244 0.62 -2.11 17.80
C SER A 244 -0.72 -1.66 18.37
N GLU A 245 -0.88 -0.39 18.77
CA GLU A 245 -2.14 0.14 19.25
C GLU A 245 -3.20 0.19 18.13
N SER A 246 -2.84 0.69 16.96
CA SER A 246 -3.72 0.69 15.78
C SER A 246 -4.20 -0.72 15.43
N LEU A 247 -3.29 -1.69 15.39
CA LEU A 247 -3.63 -3.08 15.11
C LEU A 247 -4.53 -3.70 16.20
N ARG A 248 -4.35 -3.34 17.48
CA ARG A 248 -5.27 -3.79 18.56
C ARG A 248 -6.69 -3.25 18.37
N ILE A 249 -6.81 -2.00 17.94
CA ILE A 249 -8.12 -1.40 17.64
C ILE A 249 -8.79 -2.19 16.50
N LEU A 250 -8.08 -2.44 15.40
CA LEU A 250 -8.58 -3.21 14.26
C LEU A 250 -9.00 -4.63 14.66
N LYS A 251 -8.17 -5.34 15.43
CA LYS A 251 -8.51 -6.68 15.97
C LYS A 251 -9.74 -6.66 16.84
N SER A 252 -9.93 -5.64 17.67
CA SER A 252 -11.12 -5.52 18.53
C SER A 252 -12.42 -5.42 17.72
N LYS A 253 -12.32 -5.08 16.44
CA LYS A 253 -13.43 -5.01 15.47
C LYS A 253 -13.56 -6.29 14.63
N GLY A 254 -12.79 -7.32 14.93
CA GLY A 254 -12.82 -8.60 14.23
C GLY A 254 -12.02 -8.64 12.94
N ILE A 255 -11.13 -7.68 12.71
CA ILE A 255 -10.22 -7.66 11.55
C ILE A 255 -9.00 -8.51 11.89
N LYS A 256 -8.70 -9.54 11.09
CA LYS A 256 -7.48 -10.34 11.20
C LYS A 256 -6.26 -9.55 10.75
N ILE A 257 -5.13 -9.80 11.40
CA ILE A 257 -3.84 -9.19 11.05
C ILE A 257 -2.86 -10.27 10.64
N ALA A 258 -2.38 -10.20 9.42
CA ALA A 258 -1.32 -11.06 8.90
C ALA A 258 -0.01 -10.29 8.79
N LEU A 259 1.08 -10.88 9.24
CA LEU A 259 2.43 -10.41 8.97
C LEU A 259 2.91 -11.05 7.67
N ASP A 260 3.16 -10.23 6.67
CA ASP A 260 3.54 -10.67 5.33
C ASP A 260 5.05 -10.67 5.11
N ASP A 261 5.52 -11.41 4.09
CA ASP A 261 6.93 -11.54 3.69
C ASP A 261 7.87 -11.97 4.84
N PHE A 262 7.36 -12.80 5.79
CA PHE A 262 8.14 -13.23 6.95
C PHE A 262 9.41 -13.97 6.52
N GLY A 263 10.56 -13.41 6.93
CA GLY A 263 11.90 -13.94 6.65
C GLY A 263 12.60 -13.30 5.46
N ALA A 264 11.96 -12.40 4.74
CA ALA A 264 12.62 -11.60 3.70
C ALA A 264 13.46 -10.43 4.29
N GLY A 265 13.20 -10.04 5.54
CA GLY A 265 13.81 -8.89 6.21
C GLY A 265 14.55 -9.21 7.51
N TYR A 266 14.83 -8.16 8.30
CA TYR A 266 15.63 -8.25 9.54
C TYR A 266 14.82 -8.25 10.84
N ALA A 267 13.53 -8.00 10.82
CA ALA A 267 12.74 -7.71 12.01
C ALA A 267 11.73 -8.79 12.42
N SER A 268 11.60 -9.86 11.64
CA SER A 268 10.55 -10.87 11.69
C SER A 268 10.14 -11.35 13.09
N LEU A 269 11.06 -11.89 13.87
CA LEU A 269 10.76 -12.44 15.21
C LEU A 269 10.37 -11.36 16.22
N LYS A 270 10.89 -10.14 16.07
CA LYS A 270 10.50 -9.03 16.93
C LYS A 270 9.04 -8.63 16.67
N TYR A 271 8.62 -8.59 15.41
CA TYR A 271 7.23 -8.25 15.05
C TYR A 271 6.25 -9.34 15.49
N VAL A 272 6.61 -10.61 15.33
CA VAL A 272 5.80 -11.74 15.83
C VAL A 272 5.56 -11.63 17.33
N ARG A 273 6.56 -11.17 18.11
CA ARG A 273 6.43 -10.98 19.57
C ARG A 273 5.64 -9.74 19.95
N ASP A 274 5.87 -8.62 19.27
CA ASP A 274 5.45 -7.28 19.74
C ASP A 274 4.14 -6.80 19.11
N LEU A 275 3.77 -7.34 17.92
CA LEU A 275 2.55 -6.97 17.23
C LEU A 275 1.40 -7.95 17.54
N PRO A 276 0.17 -7.46 17.62
CA PRO A 276 -1.00 -8.30 17.87
C PRO A 276 -1.48 -8.98 16.57
N ILE A 277 -0.63 -9.83 15.98
CA ILE A 277 -0.94 -10.56 14.75
C ILE A 277 -1.78 -11.83 15.00
N ASP A 278 -2.37 -12.38 13.96
CA ASP A 278 -3.11 -13.64 13.92
C ASP A 278 -2.48 -14.66 12.98
N VAL A 279 -1.78 -14.17 11.94
CA VAL A 279 -1.24 -14.96 10.86
C VAL A 279 0.19 -14.55 10.56
N VAL A 280 1.04 -15.52 10.23
CA VAL A 280 2.38 -15.34 9.67
C VAL A 280 2.40 -15.95 8.27
N LYS A 281 2.73 -15.14 7.25
CA LYS A 281 2.91 -15.61 5.88
C LYS A 281 4.40 -15.77 5.61
N LEU A 282 4.84 -17.01 5.36
CA LEU A 282 6.22 -17.31 4.99
C LEU A 282 6.48 -16.89 3.56
N ASP A 283 7.51 -16.05 3.36
CA ASP A 283 7.93 -15.65 2.02
C ASP A 283 8.26 -16.85 1.13
N LYS A 284 7.95 -16.73 -0.14
CA LYS A 284 8.17 -17.78 -1.17
C LYS A 284 9.59 -18.34 -1.23
N HIS A 285 10.60 -17.58 -0.78
CA HIS A 285 11.97 -18.06 -0.72
C HIS A 285 12.14 -19.27 0.19
N PHE A 286 11.32 -19.41 1.23
CA PHE A 286 11.29 -20.61 2.08
C PHE A 286 10.77 -21.81 1.30
N THR A 287 9.67 -21.67 0.58
CA THR A 287 9.08 -22.74 -0.22
C THR A 287 9.98 -23.14 -1.38
N PHE A 288 10.58 -22.19 -2.10
CA PHE A 288 11.50 -22.48 -3.21
C PHE A 288 12.77 -23.22 -2.76
N ASN A 289 13.13 -23.11 -1.49
CA ASN A 289 14.30 -23.77 -0.92
C ASN A 289 13.92 -24.83 0.13
N VAL A 290 12.68 -25.31 0.14
CA VAL A 290 12.15 -26.23 1.17
C VAL A 290 12.91 -27.55 1.24
N SER A 291 13.51 -28.00 0.14
CA SER A 291 14.36 -29.22 0.08
C SER A 291 15.75 -29.05 0.73
N ASP A 292 16.18 -27.80 1.02
CA ASP A 292 17.42 -27.58 1.78
C ASP A 292 17.18 -27.89 3.27
N PRO A 293 18.02 -28.74 3.91
CA PRO A 293 17.84 -29.13 5.30
C PRO A 293 17.85 -27.95 6.30
N SER A 294 18.57 -26.87 6.00
CA SER A 294 18.61 -25.69 6.87
C SER A 294 17.31 -24.91 6.77
N THR A 295 16.80 -24.74 5.55
CA THR A 295 15.51 -24.08 5.30
C THR A 295 14.36 -24.90 5.91
N ALA A 296 14.34 -26.22 5.73
CA ALA A 296 13.33 -27.08 6.34
C ALA A 296 13.30 -26.95 7.87
N ARG A 297 14.46 -26.88 8.53
CA ARG A 297 14.56 -26.66 9.99
C ARG A 297 14.01 -25.30 10.41
N LEU A 298 14.26 -24.24 9.61
CA LEU A 298 13.70 -22.91 9.89
C LEU A 298 12.18 -22.91 9.77
N ILE A 299 11.64 -23.56 8.74
CA ILE A 299 10.16 -23.66 8.58
C ILE A 299 9.56 -24.42 9.77
N SER A 300 10.12 -25.58 10.16
CA SER A 300 9.65 -26.32 11.34
C SER A 300 9.71 -25.47 12.60
N PHE A 301 10.79 -24.74 12.82
CA PHE A 301 10.94 -23.86 13.98
C PHE A 301 9.87 -22.76 13.98
N VAL A 302 9.62 -22.12 12.84
CA VAL A 302 8.57 -21.09 12.72
C VAL A 302 7.18 -21.70 12.96
N SER A 303 6.94 -22.91 12.45
CA SER A 303 5.69 -23.64 12.67
C SER A 303 5.45 -23.91 14.17
N GLU A 304 6.46 -24.39 14.90
CA GLU A 304 6.39 -24.58 16.36
C GLU A 304 6.10 -23.28 17.11
N VAL A 305 6.78 -22.18 16.73
CA VAL A 305 6.56 -20.86 17.32
C VAL A 305 5.12 -20.38 17.05
N CYS A 306 4.62 -20.55 15.83
CA CYS A 306 3.24 -20.18 15.50
C CYS A 306 2.23 -21.02 16.31
N GLU A 307 2.47 -22.32 16.49
CA GLU A 307 1.59 -23.17 17.29
C GLU A 307 1.57 -22.74 18.77
N ASP A 308 2.74 -22.47 19.36
CA ASP A 308 2.87 -22.01 20.74
C ASP A 308 2.18 -20.66 20.98
N LEU A 309 2.25 -19.77 20.00
CA LEU A 309 1.61 -18.44 20.05
C LEU A 309 0.16 -18.43 19.54
N LYS A 310 -0.36 -19.57 19.07
CA LYS A 310 -1.69 -19.72 18.47
C LYS A 310 -1.90 -18.85 17.23
N LEU A 311 -0.86 -18.72 16.41
CA LEU A 311 -0.88 -18.04 15.14
C LEU A 311 -1.14 -19.06 14.02
N GLU A 312 -1.84 -18.65 12.97
CA GLU A 312 -1.89 -19.38 11.72
C GLU A 312 -0.60 -19.16 10.93
N MET A 313 -0.12 -20.19 10.23
CA MET A 313 1.02 -20.06 9.32
C MET A 313 0.57 -20.36 7.90
N ILE A 314 0.88 -19.47 6.96
CA ILE A 314 0.60 -19.62 5.52
C ILE A 314 1.95 -19.71 4.79
N GLY A 315 2.13 -20.76 4.00
CA GLY A 315 3.30 -20.90 3.11
C GLY A 315 2.99 -20.34 1.73
N GLU A 316 3.83 -19.44 1.25
CA GLU A 316 3.68 -18.86 -0.07
C GLU A 316 4.52 -19.55 -1.15
N GLY A 317 4.17 -19.32 -2.42
CA GLY A 317 4.96 -19.78 -3.57
C GLY A 317 4.91 -21.30 -3.77
N ILE A 318 3.87 -22.00 -3.34
CA ILE A 318 3.72 -23.44 -3.56
C ILE A 318 3.36 -23.67 -5.02
N GLU A 319 4.28 -24.28 -5.79
CA GLU A 319 4.11 -24.47 -7.23
C GLU A 319 4.00 -25.96 -7.62
N THR A 320 4.46 -26.87 -6.78
CA THR A 320 4.46 -28.33 -7.03
C THR A 320 3.79 -29.09 -5.90
N GLU A 321 3.34 -30.35 -6.18
CA GLU A 321 2.83 -31.26 -5.16
C GLU A 321 3.92 -31.67 -4.16
N GLU A 322 5.20 -31.68 -4.60
CA GLU A 322 6.34 -31.92 -3.72
C GLU A 322 6.50 -30.80 -2.70
N ASP A 323 6.43 -29.54 -3.14
CA ASP A 323 6.47 -28.38 -2.21
C ASP A 323 5.34 -28.46 -1.19
N ARG A 324 4.13 -28.74 -1.68
CA ARG A 324 2.92 -28.90 -0.85
C ARG A 324 3.13 -29.95 0.24
N GLN A 325 3.60 -31.14 -0.14
CA GLN A 325 3.80 -32.22 0.81
C GLN A 325 4.91 -31.89 1.82
N MET A 326 6.02 -31.32 1.35
CA MET A 326 7.09 -30.89 2.23
C MET A 326 6.61 -29.83 3.23
N MET A 327 5.86 -28.82 2.78
CA MET A 327 5.30 -27.81 3.67
C MET A 327 4.36 -28.40 4.72
N LEU A 328 3.50 -29.37 4.34
CA LEU A 328 2.65 -30.10 5.27
C LEU A 328 3.48 -30.89 6.30
N ASP A 329 4.51 -31.62 5.88
CA ASP A 329 5.38 -32.40 6.75
C ASP A 329 6.15 -31.53 7.75
N LEU A 330 6.40 -30.25 7.40
CA LEU A 330 7.04 -29.24 8.24
C LEU A 330 6.06 -28.46 9.12
N GLY A 331 4.76 -28.83 9.10
CA GLY A 331 3.72 -28.26 9.95
C GLY A 331 2.97 -27.07 9.37
N CYS A 332 3.25 -26.64 8.13
CA CYS A 332 2.49 -25.60 7.46
C CYS A 332 1.16 -26.18 6.94
N LYS A 333 0.04 -25.70 7.49
CA LYS A 333 -1.30 -26.24 7.19
C LYS A 333 -2.01 -25.49 6.08
N ILE A 334 -1.69 -24.21 5.87
CA ILE A 334 -2.34 -23.35 4.87
C ILE A 334 -1.28 -22.92 3.86
N GLY A 335 -1.64 -22.90 2.60
CA GLY A 335 -0.71 -22.51 1.55
C GLY A 335 -1.35 -21.67 0.46
N GLN A 336 -0.49 -20.95 -0.22
CA GLN A 336 -0.81 -20.11 -1.36
C GLN A 336 0.25 -20.33 -2.46
N GLY A 337 -0.18 -20.44 -3.71
CA GLY A 337 0.75 -20.61 -4.82
C GLY A 337 0.05 -21.05 -6.10
N TYR A 338 0.83 -21.12 -7.17
CA TYR A 338 0.32 -21.40 -8.51
C TYR A 338 -0.14 -22.84 -8.70
N LEU A 339 0.26 -23.74 -7.82
CA LEU A 339 -0.28 -25.09 -7.78
C LEU A 339 -1.79 -25.08 -7.53
N MET A 340 -2.27 -24.27 -6.56
CA MET A 340 -3.67 -24.22 -6.16
C MET A 340 -4.47 -23.22 -6.98
N HIS A 341 -3.94 -22.00 -7.12
CA HIS A 341 -4.64 -20.92 -7.82
C HIS A 341 -3.69 -19.81 -8.26
N ARG A 342 -3.83 -19.35 -9.50
CA ARG A 342 -3.19 -18.11 -9.94
C ARG A 342 -4.09 -16.93 -9.62
N PRO A 343 -3.54 -15.73 -9.31
CA PRO A 343 -4.37 -14.53 -9.15
C PRO A 343 -5.28 -14.33 -10.36
N ASP A 344 -6.57 -14.14 -10.11
CA ASP A 344 -7.58 -13.97 -11.15
C ASP A 344 -8.61 -12.90 -10.75
N PHE A 345 -9.29 -12.30 -11.72
CA PHE A 345 -10.26 -11.24 -11.48
C PHE A 345 -11.61 -11.78 -11.01
N LEU A 346 -12.41 -10.93 -10.35
CA LEU A 346 -13.66 -11.32 -9.73
C LEU A 346 -14.64 -12.01 -10.71
N ASP A 347 -14.66 -11.58 -11.97
CA ASP A 347 -15.58 -12.13 -12.97
C ASP A 347 -15.27 -13.60 -13.34
N SER A 348 -14.03 -14.04 -13.21
CA SER A 348 -13.67 -15.44 -13.48
C SER A 348 -14.25 -16.42 -12.44
N PHE A 349 -14.51 -15.94 -11.23
CA PHE A 349 -15.13 -16.75 -10.16
C PHE A 349 -16.63 -16.94 -10.36
N LYS A 350 -17.29 -16.01 -11.07
CA LYS A 350 -18.74 -16.10 -11.39
C LYS A 350 -19.04 -17.15 -12.46
N THR A 351 -18.08 -17.47 -13.32
CA THR A 351 -18.30 -18.32 -14.50
C THR A 351 -18.01 -19.82 -14.27
N LYS A 352 -17.54 -20.21 -13.07
CA LYS A 352 -17.18 -21.60 -12.76
C LYS A 352 -18.31 -22.45 -12.15
N GLU A 353 -19.55 -21.94 -12.12
CA GLU A 353 -20.74 -22.77 -11.84
C GLU A 353 -21.33 -23.33 -13.15
N THR A 354 -20.70 -24.35 -13.72
CA THR A 354 -21.35 -25.29 -14.66
C THR A 354 -20.67 -26.65 -14.61
#